data_f6a2190747898ddd6f750cb8267075f7
#
_entry.id   f6a2190747898ddd6f750cb8267075f7
#
_cell.length_a   1.000
_cell.length_b   1.000
_cell.length_c   1.000
_cell.angle_alpha   90.00
_cell.angle_beta   90.00
_cell.angle_gamma   90.00
#
_symmetry.space_group_name_H-M   'P 1'
#
loop_
_entity.id
_entity.type
_entity.pdbx_description
1 polymer ?
#
loop_
_entity_poly.entity_id
_entity_poly.type
_entity_poly.pdbx_seq_one_letter_code
_entity_poly.pdbx_strand_id
1 'polypeptide(L)'
;MDIGQLVELEIASLVYRGNGLARKDGLVIFVPQVAAGERVTAEIVRVRKNYAEARLVSVNTPSPDRIAPCCTCADGTPVPGCVYDHLAYAAEVATKNGQLLDMLRRLPGCGDLQADPPFASPLPLHYRNKIVLHARRPRGTPAEAAGTPPILGYLAADNRTVIDIPQCPLARAPINEALATFRTGADFRQLAHGDDVTFRWTSTDGVTSWVGRPPTDLTLTEHSPAGPLTVPADGFYQVNPEVGYALVRQILEWYEAARPAVDDVLDLYCGVGVFGLACAAAGTRNLLGVESGKAAVAAAQANAAALNLTGAFHCVSVAEAARRRFGGIDCSKAVVIVDPPRDGFEPKVAEALVRARPARLFYISCDPATLCRDLKTLLAGGYRI
;
A
#
# COMPACT_ATOMS: atom_id res chain seq x y z
N MET A 1 9.30 -15.09 32.53
CA MET A 1 9.15 -15.56 31.13
C MET A 1 10.51 -15.44 30.47
N ASP A 2 11.02 -16.57 29.94
CA ASP A 2 12.39 -16.66 29.45
C ASP A 2 12.41 -16.93 27.94
N ILE A 3 13.47 -16.49 27.27
CA ILE A 3 13.69 -16.78 25.84
C ILE A 3 13.89 -18.29 25.68
N GLY A 4 13.25 -18.89 24.68
CA GLY A 4 13.21 -20.33 24.43
C GLY A 4 12.10 -21.08 25.20
N GLN A 5 11.39 -20.41 26.10
CA GLN A 5 10.29 -21.01 26.85
C GLN A 5 9.11 -21.28 25.91
N LEU A 6 8.56 -22.51 25.97
CA LEU A 6 7.30 -22.86 25.33
C LEU A 6 6.14 -22.44 26.24
N VAL A 7 5.17 -21.77 25.65
CA VAL A 7 3.96 -21.29 26.36
C VAL A 7 2.70 -21.62 25.57
N GLU A 8 1.67 -22.04 26.28
CA GLU A 8 0.32 -22.13 25.71
C GLU A 8 -0.38 -20.78 25.85
N LEU A 9 -0.96 -20.34 24.76
CA LEU A 9 -1.61 -19.03 24.62
C LEU A 9 -2.99 -19.17 23.96
N GLU A 10 -3.91 -18.33 24.39
CA GLU A 10 -5.17 -18.07 23.71
C GLU A 10 -5.05 -16.71 22.99
N ILE A 11 -5.32 -16.70 21.70
CA ILE A 11 -5.19 -15.50 20.86
C ILE A 11 -6.47 -14.69 20.96
N ALA A 12 -6.41 -13.55 21.62
CA ALA A 12 -7.57 -12.69 21.85
C ALA A 12 -8.01 -11.94 20.58
N SER A 13 -7.05 -11.44 19.80
CA SER A 13 -7.30 -10.64 18.59
C SER A 13 -6.06 -10.58 17.72
N LEU A 14 -6.21 -10.04 16.50
CA LEU A 14 -5.08 -9.68 15.64
C LEU A 14 -4.88 -8.15 15.66
N VAL A 15 -3.65 -7.72 15.89
CA VAL A 15 -3.27 -6.31 15.81
C VAL A 15 -2.86 -5.93 14.38
N TYR A 16 -2.82 -4.63 14.09
CA TYR A 16 -2.33 -4.14 12.81
C TYR A 16 -0.99 -4.77 12.44
N ARG A 17 -0.82 -5.16 11.20
CA ARG A 17 0.29 -5.97 10.64
C ARG A 17 0.23 -7.47 10.99
N GLY A 18 -0.91 -7.99 11.47
CA GLY A 18 -1.24 -9.41 11.48
C GLY A 18 -0.71 -10.23 12.66
N ASN A 19 -0.03 -9.62 13.63
CA ASN A 19 0.37 -10.38 14.82
C ASN A 19 -0.84 -10.64 15.72
N GLY A 20 -0.97 -11.88 16.19
CA GLY A 20 -1.91 -12.23 17.24
C GLY A 20 -1.49 -11.62 18.57
N LEU A 21 -2.46 -11.16 19.34
CA LEU A 21 -2.30 -10.65 20.68
C LEU A 21 -2.82 -11.68 21.69
N ALA A 22 -1.95 -12.12 22.57
CA ALA A 22 -2.27 -12.92 23.74
C ALA A 22 -1.81 -12.21 25.02
N ARG A 23 -2.32 -12.67 26.17
CA ARG A 23 -1.87 -12.23 27.49
C ARG A 23 -1.54 -13.43 28.37
N LYS A 24 -0.39 -13.38 29.04
CA LYS A 24 0.00 -14.37 30.03
C LYS A 24 0.80 -13.69 31.15
N ASP A 25 0.44 -13.97 32.39
CA ASP A 25 1.09 -13.43 33.60
C ASP A 25 1.22 -11.89 33.59
N GLY A 26 0.18 -11.20 33.07
CA GLY A 26 0.13 -9.75 32.96
C GLY A 26 0.92 -9.16 31.78
N LEU A 27 1.65 -9.98 31.00
CA LEU A 27 2.44 -9.55 29.86
C LEU A 27 1.66 -9.74 28.56
N VAL A 28 1.74 -8.78 27.64
CA VAL A 28 1.25 -8.91 26.27
C VAL A 28 2.26 -9.73 25.46
N ILE A 29 1.76 -10.72 24.69
CA ILE A 29 2.59 -11.54 23.83
C ILE A 29 2.08 -11.42 22.39
N PHE A 30 2.99 -11.10 21.47
CA PHE A 30 2.70 -11.04 20.04
C PHE A 30 3.17 -12.32 19.36
N VAL A 31 2.28 -12.95 18.61
CA VAL A 31 2.54 -14.19 17.88
C VAL A 31 2.12 -14.00 16.41
N PRO A 32 3.02 -14.13 15.44
CA PRO A 32 2.66 -14.09 14.04
C PRO A 32 1.94 -15.38 13.60
N GLN A 33 1.21 -15.31 12.48
CA GLN A 33 0.58 -16.44 11.79
C GLN A 33 -0.48 -17.21 12.61
N VAL A 34 -1.18 -16.52 13.47
CA VAL A 34 -2.29 -17.06 14.27
C VAL A 34 -3.58 -16.33 13.95
N ALA A 35 -4.71 -16.95 14.25
CA ALA A 35 -6.05 -16.37 14.13
C ALA A 35 -6.65 -16.07 15.51
N ALA A 36 -7.61 -15.13 15.56
CA ALA A 36 -8.33 -14.85 16.79
C ALA A 36 -9.12 -16.09 17.25
N GLY A 37 -9.15 -16.33 18.56
CA GLY A 37 -9.82 -17.47 19.19
C GLY A 37 -9.00 -18.78 19.17
N GLU A 38 -7.82 -18.80 18.57
CA GLU A 38 -6.97 -20.00 18.57
C GLU A 38 -6.31 -20.24 19.91
N ARG A 39 -6.15 -21.52 20.25
CA ARG A 39 -5.19 -21.97 21.27
C ARG A 39 -3.95 -22.49 20.58
N VAL A 40 -2.80 -21.95 20.96
CA VAL A 40 -1.52 -22.24 20.32
C VAL A 40 -0.43 -22.51 21.33
N THR A 41 0.56 -23.30 20.91
CA THR A 41 1.85 -23.38 21.60
C THR A 41 2.83 -22.48 20.86
N ALA A 42 3.48 -21.56 21.57
CA ALA A 42 4.45 -20.63 21.01
C ALA A 42 5.74 -20.61 21.84
N GLU A 43 6.87 -20.36 21.17
CA GLU A 43 8.17 -20.20 21.79
C GLU A 43 8.50 -18.73 21.94
N ILE A 44 8.86 -18.29 23.14
CA ILE A 44 9.29 -16.93 23.40
C ILE A 44 10.63 -16.66 22.72
N VAL A 45 10.65 -15.72 21.78
CA VAL A 45 11.87 -15.35 21.04
C VAL A 45 12.47 -14.03 21.52
N ARG A 46 11.68 -13.20 22.19
CA ARG A 46 12.13 -11.92 22.71
C ARG A 46 11.28 -11.45 23.89
N VAL A 47 11.92 -10.90 24.90
CA VAL A 47 11.24 -10.29 26.06
C VAL A 47 11.62 -8.82 26.17
N ARG A 48 10.62 -7.97 26.38
CA ARG A 48 10.72 -6.54 26.64
C ARG A 48 10.02 -6.19 27.96
N LYS A 49 10.21 -4.97 28.45
CA LYS A 49 9.60 -4.51 29.72
C LYS A 49 8.09 -4.72 29.76
N ASN A 50 7.37 -4.45 28.66
CA ASN A 50 5.92 -4.40 28.61
C ASN A 50 5.28 -5.45 27.68
N TYR A 51 6.08 -6.21 26.94
CA TYR A 51 5.60 -7.23 26.01
C TYR A 51 6.67 -8.29 25.70
N ALA A 52 6.23 -9.40 25.15
CA ALA A 52 7.10 -10.41 24.56
C ALA A 52 6.70 -10.68 23.10
N GLU A 53 7.64 -11.18 22.33
CA GLU A 53 7.43 -11.70 20.97
C GLU A 53 7.64 -13.21 21.01
N ALA A 54 6.78 -13.95 20.35
CA ALA A 54 6.87 -15.40 20.29
C ALA A 54 6.75 -15.90 18.85
N ARG A 55 7.30 -17.06 18.59
CA ARG A 55 7.19 -17.80 17.34
C ARG A 55 6.15 -18.90 17.50
N LEU A 56 5.22 -19.04 16.58
CA LEU A 56 4.25 -20.13 16.55
C LEU A 56 4.99 -21.47 16.41
N VAL A 57 4.64 -22.43 17.26
CA VAL A 57 5.14 -23.81 17.20
C VAL A 57 4.05 -24.75 16.71
N SER A 58 2.85 -24.65 17.28
CA SER A 58 1.70 -25.45 16.85
C SER A 58 0.39 -24.75 17.16
N VAL A 59 -0.63 -25.01 16.34
CA VAL A 59 -2.01 -24.63 16.59
C VAL A 59 -2.69 -25.82 17.25
N ASN A 60 -3.08 -25.68 18.52
CA ASN A 60 -3.67 -26.74 19.31
C ASN A 60 -5.20 -26.84 19.08
N THR A 61 -5.84 -25.66 18.93
CA THR A 61 -7.26 -25.56 18.57
C THR A 61 -7.35 -24.48 17.48
N PRO A 62 -7.61 -24.84 16.22
CA PRO A 62 -7.68 -23.89 15.14
C PRO A 62 -8.97 -23.07 15.17
N SER A 63 -8.89 -21.83 14.67
CA SER A 63 -10.06 -21.02 14.34
C SER A 63 -10.80 -21.60 13.13
N PRO A 64 -12.15 -21.47 13.06
CA PRO A 64 -12.89 -21.83 11.85
C PRO A 64 -12.48 -21.01 10.61
N ASP A 65 -11.88 -19.85 10.82
CA ASP A 65 -11.40 -18.97 9.75
C ASP A 65 -9.99 -19.33 9.24
N ARG A 66 -9.32 -20.31 9.87
CA ARG A 66 -7.99 -20.74 9.43
C ARG A 66 -8.07 -21.56 8.16
N ILE A 67 -7.22 -21.22 7.21
CA ILE A 67 -6.98 -22.00 5.98
C ILE A 67 -5.49 -22.36 5.86
N ALA A 68 -5.19 -23.29 4.98
CA ALA A 68 -3.79 -23.54 4.61
C ALA A 68 -3.22 -22.32 3.87
N PRO A 69 -2.07 -21.75 4.31
CA PRO A 69 -1.47 -20.63 3.62
C PRO A 69 -0.99 -21.03 2.22
N CYS A 70 -1.19 -20.16 1.23
CA CYS A 70 -0.79 -20.39 -0.15
C CYS A 70 0.53 -19.72 -0.51
N CYS A 71 0.99 -18.76 0.29
CA CYS A 71 2.20 -17.99 0.07
C CYS A 71 3.31 -18.47 1.01
N THR A 72 3.77 -19.71 0.82
CA THR A 72 4.86 -20.29 1.62
C THR A 72 6.10 -20.51 0.75
N CYS A 73 7.26 -20.31 1.37
CA CYS A 73 8.56 -20.68 0.80
C CYS A 73 8.77 -22.19 0.86
N ALA A 74 9.81 -22.68 0.22
CA ALA A 74 10.14 -24.11 0.19
C ALA A 74 10.39 -24.71 1.60
N ASP A 75 10.81 -23.91 2.54
CA ASP A 75 11.03 -24.28 3.96
C ASP A 75 9.78 -24.12 4.84
N GLY A 76 8.61 -23.79 4.23
CA GLY A 76 7.36 -23.59 4.94
C GLY A 76 7.20 -22.21 5.59
N THR A 77 8.19 -21.30 5.46
CA THR A 77 8.07 -19.94 5.95
C THR A 77 7.16 -19.10 5.04
N PRO A 78 6.42 -18.10 5.57
CA PRO A 78 5.59 -17.24 4.73
C PRO A 78 6.44 -16.39 3.79
N VAL A 79 5.93 -16.21 2.58
CA VAL A 79 6.47 -15.20 1.65
C VAL A 79 6.30 -13.82 2.29
N PRO A 80 7.34 -12.97 2.30
CA PRO A 80 7.25 -11.62 2.83
C PRO A 80 6.10 -10.83 2.22
N GLY A 81 5.27 -10.24 3.09
CA GLY A 81 4.07 -9.50 2.70
C GLY A 81 2.76 -10.29 2.75
N CYS A 82 2.80 -11.62 2.87
CA CYS A 82 1.61 -12.48 2.99
C CYS A 82 1.29 -12.76 4.47
N VAL A 83 0.98 -11.71 5.23
CA VAL A 83 0.83 -11.80 6.70
C VAL A 83 -0.53 -12.33 7.16
N TYR A 84 -1.51 -12.43 6.29
CA TYR A 84 -2.89 -12.88 6.60
C TYR A 84 -3.33 -14.10 5.77
N ASP A 85 -2.48 -14.67 4.95
CA ASP A 85 -2.84 -15.73 4.00
C ASP A 85 -3.23 -17.07 4.64
N HIS A 86 -3.08 -17.18 5.96
CA HIS A 86 -3.60 -18.27 6.79
C HIS A 86 -5.06 -18.06 7.21
N LEU A 87 -5.70 -16.96 6.81
CA LEU A 87 -7.11 -16.66 7.07
C LEU A 87 -7.94 -16.77 5.80
N ALA A 88 -9.17 -17.26 5.92
CA ALA A 88 -10.16 -17.13 4.87
C ALA A 88 -10.32 -15.67 4.47
N TYR A 89 -10.44 -15.36 3.19
CA TYR A 89 -10.38 -13.98 2.68
C TYR A 89 -11.44 -13.06 3.32
N ALA A 90 -12.65 -13.57 3.55
CA ALA A 90 -13.69 -12.79 4.23
C ALA A 90 -13.29 -12.42 5.68
N ALA A 91 -12.63 -13.32 6.38
CA ALA A 91 -12.12 -13.09 7.74
C ALA A 91 -10.93 -12.10 7.72
N GLU A 92 -10.06 -12.18 6.71
CA GLU A 92 -8.98 -11.21 6.49
C GLU A 92 -9.54 -9.80 6.30
N VAL A 93 -10.54 -9.61 5.43
CA VAL A 93 -11.20 -8.32 5.17
C VAL A 93 -11.85 -7.78 6.44
N ALA A 94 -12.61 -8.62 7.16
CA ALA A 94 -13.26 -8.24 8.41
C ALA A 94 -12.23 -7.83 9.49
N THR A 95 -11.14 -8.59 9.60
CA THR A 95 -10.04 -8.30 10.54
C THR A 95 -9.39 -6.95 10.25
N LYS A 96 -9.04 -6.68 9.00
CA LYS A 96 -8.42 -5.40 8.59
C LYS A 96 -9.35 -4.21 8.82
N ASN A 97 -10.64 -4.37 8.51
CA ASN A 97 -11.64 -3.34 8.77
C ASN A 97 -11.82 -3.06 10.27
N GLY A 98 -11.91 -4.12 11.08
CA GLY A 98 -12.00 -4.01 12.55
C GLY A 98 -10.78 -3.30 13.14
N GLN A 99 -9.57 -3.65 12.69
CA GLN A 99 -8.33 -3.02 13.14
C GLN A 99 -8.31 -1.51 12.84
N LEU A 100 -8.73 -1.11 11.65
CA LEU A 100 -8.83 0.31 11.28
C LEU A 100 -9.85 1.04 12.17
N LEU A 101 -11.05 0.49 12.31
CA LEU A 101 -12.11 1.06 13.15
C LEU A 101 -11.69 1.20 14.61
N ASP A 102 -11.07 0.18 15.18
CA ASP A 102 -10.57 0.22 16.56
C ASP A 102 -9.53 1.33 16.77
N MET A 103 -8.68 1.57 15.77
CA MET A 103 -7.71 2.66 15.82
C MET A 103 -8.38 4.03 15.72
N LEU A 104 -9.33 4.20 14.81
CA LEU A 104 -10.06 5.45 14.61
C LEU A 104 -10.95 5.80 15.81
N ARG A 105 -11.64 4.84 16.40
CA ARG A 105 -12.52 5.04 17.57
C ARG A 105 -11.78 5.50 18.83
N ARG A 106 -10.46 5.27 18.89
CA ARG A 106 -9.62 5.82 19.99
C ARG A 106 -9.26 7.27 19.83
N LEU A 107 -9.59 7.89 18.69
CA LEU A 107 -9.38 9.32 18.49
C LEU A 107 -10.43 10.14 19.23
N PRO A 108 -10.08 11.37 19.69
CA PRO A 108 -11.04 12.24 20.38
C PRO A 108 -12.30 12.50 19.54
N GLY A 109 -13.46 12.25 20.12
CA GLY A 109 -14.76 12.47 19.46
C GLY A 109 -15.15 11.42 18.42
N CYS A 110 -14.40 10.30 18.28
CA CYS A 110 -14.64 9.27 17.27
C CYS A 110 -15.14 7.93 17.88
N GLY A 111 -15.52 7.88 19.16
CA GLY A 111 -15.92 6.64 19.84
C GLY A 111 -17.05 5.86 19.14
N ASP A 112 -18.02 6.59 18.58
CA ASP A 112 -19.19 6.01 17.90
C ASP A 112 -19.04 5.96 16.38
N LEU A 113 -17.82 6.15 15.86
CA LEU A 113 -17.56 6.14 14.42
C LEU A 113 -18.01 4.81 13.80
N GLN A 114 -18.78 4.91 12.73
CA GLN A 114 -19.15 3.82 11.86
C GLN A 114 -18.36 3.95 10.56
N ALA A 115 -18.00 2.81 9.96
CA ALA A 115 -17.41 2.78 8.64
C ALA A 115 -18.40 2.22 7.63
N ASP A 116 -18.32 2.69 6.41
CA ASP A 116 -18.96 2.03 5.29
C ASP A 116 -18.40 0.60 5.13
N PRO A 117 -19.16 -0.33 4.52
CA PRO A 117 -18.67 -1.66 4.23
C PRO A 117 -17.34 -1.62 3.46
N PRO A 118 -16.34 -2.43 3.83
CA PRO A 118 -15.06 -2.44 3.12
C PRO A 118 -15.25 -2.98 1.70
N PHE A 119 -14.58 -2.32 0.74
CA PHE A 119 -14.49 -2.87 -0.61
C PHE A 119 -13.45 -3.99 -0.63
N ALA A 120 -13.90 -5.23 -0.70
CA ALA A 120 -13.05 -6.39 -0.86
C ALA A 120 -12.52 -6.47 -2.30
N SER A 121 -11.24 -6.83 -2.48
CA SER A 121 -10.71 -7.10 -3.81
C SER A 121 -11.49 -8.24 -4.47
N PRO A 122 -11.93 -8.09 -5.73
CA PRO A 122 -12.55 -9.19 -6.47
C PRO A 122 -11.63 -10.40 -6.65
N LEU A 123 -10.31 -10.13 -6.61
CA LEU A 123 -9.27 -11.13 -6.67
C LEU A 123 -8.51 -11.13 -5.32
N PRO A 124 -8.71 -12.14 -4.47
CA PRO A 124 -7.93 -12.29 -3.23
C PRO A 124 -6.44 -12.53 -3.50
N LEU A 125 -6.14 -13.24 -4.58
CA LEU A 125 -4.83 -13.54 -5.13
C LEU A 125 -4.75 -13.03 -6.57
N HIS A 126 -3.55 -13.06 -7.17
CA HIS A 126 -3.32 -12.66 -8.58
C HIS A 126 -3.79 -11.24 -8.92
N TYR A 127 -3.84 -10.32 -7.94
CA TYR A 127 -4.27 -8.94 -8.14
C TYR A 127 -3.12 -7.98 -8.46
N ARG A 128 -1.87 -8.30 -8.04
CA ARG A 128 -0.75 -7.36 -8.19
C ARG A 128 -0.32 -7.23 -9.63
N ASN A 129 -0.32 -5.99 -10.10
CA ASN A 129 0.14 -5.64 -11.44
C ASN A 129 1.62 -5.24 -11.50
N LYS A 130 2.32 -5.20 -10.37
CA LYS A 130 3.76 -4.90 -10.29
C LYS A 130 4.43 -5.70 -9.18
N ILE A 131 5.55 -6.33 -9.50
CA ILE A 131 6.46 -6.93 -8.53
C ILE A 131 7.89 -6.43 -8.78
N VAL A 132 8.67 -6.33 -7.72
CA VAL A 132 10.11 -6.05 -7.77
C VAL A 132 10.81 -7.17 -7.03
N LEU A 133 11.69 -7.86 -7.69
CA LEU A 133 12.46 -8.98 -7.15
C LEU A 133 13.94 -8.59 -7.06
N HIS A 134 14.57 -9.00 -5.98
CA HIS A 134 15.98 -8.72 -5.71
C HIS A 134 16.85 -9.91 -6.10
N ALA A 135 17.95 -9.65 -6.80
CA ALA A 135 18.92 -10.68 -7.16
C ALA A 135 20.02 -10.82 -6.10
N ARG A 136 20.40 -12.05 -5.78
CA ARG A 136 21.55 -12.36 -4.93
C ARG A 136 22.41 -13.43 -5.56
N ARG A 137 23.74 -13.22 -5.49
CA ARG A 137 24.72 -14.25 -5.82
C ARG A 137 25.52 -14.63 -4.55
N PRO A 138 25.95 -15.87 -4.41
CA PRO A 138 26.87 -16.26 -3.35
C PRO A 138 28.11 -15.34 -3.36
N ARG A 139 28.59 -14.96 -2.17
CA ARG A 139 29.78 -14.11 -2.06
C ARG A 139 31.00 -14.82 -2.64
N GLY A 140 31.81 -14.07 -3.41
CA GLY A 140 33.06 -14.58 -4.01
C GLY A 140 32.89 -15.31 -5.35
N THR A 141 31.69 -15.44 -5.89
CA THR A 141 31.49 -15.91 -7.26
C THR A 141 31.50 -14.74 -8.23
N PRO A 142 32.44 -14.68 -9.21
CA PRO A 142 32.35 -13.75 -10.33
C PRO A 142 31.00 -13.94 -11.04
N ALA A 143 30.44 -12.88 -11.62
CA ALA A 143 29.19 -12.97 -12.40
C ALA A 143 29.28 -14.02 -13.52
N GLU A 144 30.50 -14.34 -13.95
CA GLU A 144 30.81 -15.29 -15.01
C GLU A 144 31.21 -16.68 -14.51
N ALA A 145 31.26 -16.94 -13.20
CA ALA A 145 31.51 -18.30 -12.72
C ALA A 145 30.31 -19.19 -13.07
N ALA A 146 30.40 -19.74 -14.25
CA ALA A 146 29.41 -20.61 -14.88
C ALA A 146 29.06 -21.78 -13.96
N GLY A 147 27.87 -21.79 -13.41
CA GLY A 147 27.34 -22.98 -12.74
C GLY A 147 26.22 -22.73 -11.74
N THR A 148 26.28 -21.68 -10.93
CA THR A 148 25.22 -21.44 -9.94
C THR A 148 24.34 -20.28 -10.38
N PRO A 149 23.04 -20.51 -10.65
CA PRO A 149 22.13 -19.44 -11.01
C PRO A 149 21.96 -18.46 -9.84
N PRO A 150 21.67 -17.17 -10.09
CA PRO A 150 21.34 -16.24 -9.04
C PRO A 150 20.04 -16.64 -8.34
N ILE A 151 19.91 -16.28 -7.08
CA ILE A 151 18.63 -16.30 -6.37
C ILE A 151 17.90 -15.03 -6.76
N LEU A 152 16.61 -15.11 -7.11
CA LEU A 152 15.77 -13.97 -7.47
C LEU A 152 14.46 -14.03 -6.67
N GLY A 153 14.21 -13.03 -5.81
CA GLY A 153 13.03 -13.06 -4.97
C GLY A 153 12.85 -11.86 -4.05
N TYR A 154 12.13 -12.04 -2.96
CA TYR A 154 11.86 -10.98 -2.00
C TYR A 154 12.87 -10.97 -0.86
N LEU A 155 13.08 -9.78 -0.27
CA LEU A 155 13.86 -9.64 0.95
C LEU A 155 13.12 -10.25 2.13
N ALA A 156 13.81 -11.06 2.92
CA ALA A 156 13.32 -11.55 4.20
C ALA A 156 13.18 -10.40 5.22
N ALA A 157 12.67 -10.70 6.40
CA ALA A 157 12.46 -9.72 7.48
C ALA A 157 13.75 -9.02 7.96
N ASP A 158 14.92 -9.60 7.68
CA ASP A 158 16.22 -9.01 7.98
C ASP A 158 16.67 -7.94 6.96
N ASN A 159 15.91 -7.72 5.89
CA ASN A 159 16.22 -6.85 4.75
C ASN A 159 17.58 -7.14 4.07
N ARG A 160 18.09 -8.37 4.20
CA ARG A 160 19.40 -8.80 3.66
C ARG A 160 19.31 -10.10 2.89
N THR A 161 18.63 -11.07 3.46
CA THR A 161 18.45 -12.38 2.84
C THR A 161 17.40 -12.28 1.74
N VAL A 162 17.68 -12.82 0.55
CA VAL A 162 16.70 -12.95 -0.50
C VAL A 162 16.13 -14.37 -0.47
N ILE A 163 14.82 -14.45 -0.39
CA ILE A 163 14.05 -15.69 -0.47
C ILE A 163 13.68 -15.90 -1.93
N ASP A 164 14.07 -17.04 -2.50
CA ASP A 164 13.79 -17.35 -3.90
C ASP A 164 12.28 -17.46 -4.16
N ILE A 165 11.81 -16.76 -5.18
CA ILE A 165 10.39 -16.70 -5.54
C ILE A 165 10.24 -17.13 -7.00
N PRO A 166 10.04 -18.43 -7.26
CA PRO A 166 9.80 -18.91 -8.63
C PRO A 166 8.44 -18.46 -9.17
N GLN A 167 7.47 -18.24 -8.29
CA GLN A 167 6.13 -17.76 -8.59
C GLN A 167 5.59 -16.96 -7.42
N CYS A 168 4.92 -15.83 -7.69
CA CYS A 168 4.26 -15.01 -6.68
C CYS A 168 2.73 -15.21 -6.76
N PRO A 169 2.08 -15.81 -5.74
CA PRO A 169 0.63 -16.01 -5.74
C PRO A 169 -0.18 -14.70 -5.79
N LEU A 170 0.41 -13.58 -5.37
CA LEU A 170 -0.24 -12.28 -5.44
C LEU A 170 -0.13 -11.61 -6.82
N ALA A 171 0.88 -11.97 -7.62
CA ALA A 171 1.11 -11.37 -8.93
C ALA A 171 0.11 -11.89 -9.97
N ARG A 172 -0.29 -11.02 -10.91
CA ARG A 172 -1.07 -11.41 -12.10
C ARG A 172 -0.44 -12.59 -12.81
N ALA A 173 -1.27 -13.49 -13.34
CA ALA A 173 -0.78 -14.67 -14.07
C ALA A 173 0.22 -14.32 -15.17
N PRO A 174 -0.01 -13.29 -16.04
CA PRO A 174 0.98 -12.91 -17.05
C PRO A 174 2.35 -12.52 -16.46
N ILE A 175 2.39 -11.93 -15.27
CA ILE A 175 3.67 -11.62 -14.59
C ILE A 175 4.40 -12.91 -14.21
N ASN A 176 3.69 -13.91 -13.69
CA ASN A 176 4.30 -15.20 -13.34
C ASN A 176 4.81 -15.95 -14.57
N GLU A 177 4.10 -15.89 -15.70
CA GLU A 177 4.54 -16.44 -16.99
C GLU A 177 5.81 -15.73 -17.48
N ALA A 178 5.83 -14.40 -17.42
CA ALA A 178 7.01 -13.61 -17.78
C ALA A 178 8.20 -13.91 -16.85
N LEU A 179 7.97 -14.05 -15.54
CA LEU A 179 9.00 -14.42 -14.56
C LEU A 179 9.58 -15.82 -14.85
N ALA A 180 8.73 -16.79 -15.16
CA ALA A 180 9.16 -18.14 -15.51
C ALA A 180 10.04 -18.12 -16.79
N THR A 181 9.62 -17.36 -17.82
CA THR A 181 10.39 -17.16 -19.04
C THR A 181 11.71 -16.46 -18.78
N PHE A 182 11.71 -15.37 -18.01
CA PHE A 182 12.91 -14.62 -17.64
C PHE A 182 13.96 -15.51 -16.95
N ARG A 183 13.53 -16.40 -16.03
CA ARG A 183 14.41 -17.33 -15.31
C ARG A 183 15.13 -18.35 -16.20
N THR A 184 14.64 -18.60 -17.39
CA THR A 184 15.32 -19.49 -18.37
C THR A 184 16.27 -18.73 -19.29
N GLY A 185 16.15 -17.41 -19.36
CA GLY A 185 16.88 -16.53 -20.28
C GLY A 185 18.33 -16.24 -19.89
N ALA A 186 19.05 -15.60 -20.82
CA ALA A 186 20.43 -15.16 -20.61
C ALA A 186 20.50 -14.03 -19.56
N ASP A 187 19.54 -13.09 -19.58
CA ASP A 187 19.52 -11.94 -18.69
C ASP A 187 19.45 -12.37 -17.22
N PHE A 188 18.67 -13.42 -16.90
CA PHE A 188 18.65 -13.99 -15.56
C PHE A 188 20.03 -14.48 -15.11
N ARG A 189 20.75 -15.18 -15.99
CA ARG A 189 22.09 -15.70 -15.68
C ARG A 189 23.12 -14.60 -15.47
N GLN A 190 22.91 -13.43 -16.09
CA GLN A 190 23.81 -12.26 -16.01
C GLN A 190 23.52 -11.35 -14.83
N LEU A 191 22.40 -11.55 -14.08
CA LEU A 191 22.08 -10.71 -12.93
C LEU A 191 23.24 -10.63 -11.95
N ALA A 192 23.59 -9.41 -11.57
CA ALA A 192 24.57 -9.15 -10.53
C ALA A 192 23.96 -9.23 -9.13
N HIS A 193 24.83 -9.33 -8.12
CA HIS A 193 24.39 -9.23 -6.74
C HIS A 193 23.88 -7.81 -6.44
N GLY A 194 22.62 -7.69 -6.09
CA GLY A 194 21.97 -6.41 -5.76
C GLY A 194 21.15 -5.82 -6.90
N ASP A 195 21.09 -6.49 -8.05
CA ASP A 195 20.17 -6.06 -9.11
C ASP A 195 18.71 -6.24 -8.66
N ASP A 196 17.89 -5.29 -9.08
CA ASP A 196 16.43 -5.36 -8.96
C ASP A 196 15.83 -5.69 -10.33
N VAL A 197 14.92 -6.64 -10.36
CA VAL A 197 14.15 -6.97 -11.57
C VAL A 197 12.70 -6.61 -11.32
N THR A 198 12.17 -5.71 -12.15
CA THR A 198 10.78 -5.30 -12.09
C THR A 198 9.98 -5.97 -13.20
N PHE A 199 8.82 -6.48 -12.85
CA PHE A 199 7.77 -6.90 -13.79
C PHE A 199 6.54 -6.03 -13.51
N ARG A 200 6.01 -5.41 -14.55
CA ARG A 200 4.79 -4.61 -14.49
C ARG A 200 3.86 -5.00 -15.62
N TRP A 201 2.60 -5.19 -15.27
CA TRP A 201 1.54 -5.53 -16.20
C TRP A 201 0.50 -4.42 -16.26
N THR A 202 0.05 -4.10 -17.46
CA THR A 202 -1.19 -3.33 -17.68
C THR A 202 -2.09 -4.09 -18.65
N SER A 203 -3.37 -3.79 -18.64
CA SER A 203 -4.31 -4.43 -19.58
C SER A 203 -4.08 -4.01 -21.04
N THR A 204 -3.44 -2.86 -21.25
CA THR A 204 -3.15 -2.31 -22.59
C THR A 204 -1.81 -2.80 -23.12
N ASP A 205 -0.75 -2.75 -22.29
CA ASP A 205 0.64 -2.96 -22.76
C ASP A 205 1.14 -4.40 -22.50
N GLY A 206 0.35 -5.20 -21.76
CA GLY A 206 0.81 -6.52 -21.32
C GLY A 206 1.88 -6.43 -20.24
N VAL A 207 2.84 -7.39 -20.23
CA VAL A 207 3.93 -7.39 -19.25
C VAL A 207 5.16 -6.69 -19.83
N THR A 208 5.65 -5.72 -19.10
CA THR A 208 6.94 -5.07 -19.34
C THR A 208 7.87 -5.38 -18.17
N SER A 209 9.13 -5.69 -18.47
CA SER A 209 10.14 -5.99 -17.44
C SER A 209 11.45 -5.27 -17.72
N TRP A 210 12.21 -5.00 -16.66
CA TRP A 210 13.54 -4.39 -16.74
C TRP A 210 14.38 -4.72 -15.51
N VAL A 211 15.70 -4.61 -15.69
CA VAL A 211 16.69 -4.75 -14.62
C VAL A 211 17.18 -3.35 -14.22
N GLY A 212 17.19 -3.07 -12.91
CA GLY A 212 17.58 -1.77 -12.38
C GLY A 212 16.58 -0.67 -12.71
N ARG A 213 16.99 0.36 -13.44
CA ARG A 213 16.13 1.46 -13.87
C ARG A 213 15.49 1.18 -15.23
N PRO A 214 14.21 1.52 -15.41
CA PRO A 214 13.60 1.42 -16.74
C PRO A 214 14.23 2.40 -17.73
N PRO A 215 14.06 2.18 -19.04
CA PRO A 215 14.35 3.21 -20.04
C PRO A 215 13.63 4.53 -19.71
N THR A 216 14.31 5.66 -19.92
CA THR A 216 13.84 6.99 -19.49
C THR A 216 12.47 7.36 -20.07
N ASP A 217 12.21 6.93 -21.31
CA ASP A 217 10.99 7.29 -22.03
C ASP A 217 9.91 6.20 -21.97
N LEU A 218 10.16 5.14 -21.19
CA LEU A 218 9.20 4.05 -21.05
C LEU A 218 8.01 4.51 -20.22
N THR A 219 6.85 4.50 -20.85
CA THR A 219 5.56 4.77 -20.22
C THR A 219 4.62 3.60 -20.43
N LEU A 220 3.64 3.46 -19.55
CA LEU A 220 2.62 2.43 -19.58
C LEU A 220 1.25 3.09 -19.51
N THR A 221 0.24 2.41 -20.01
CA THR A 221 -1.14 2.89 -20.01
C THR A 221 -1.94 2.20 -18.91
N GLU A 222 -2.43 2.98 -17.96
CA GLU A 222 -3.32 2.53 -16.89
C GLU A 222 -4.74 3.07 -17.10
N HIS A 223 -5.75 2.30 -16.72
CA HIS A 223 -7.15 2.73 -16.85
C HIS A 223 -7.66 3.39 -15.56
N SER A 224 -8.32 4.52 -15.72
CA SER A 224 -8.99 5.23 -14.64
C SER A 224 -10.45 5.58 -15.04
N PRO A 225 -11.31 5.97 -14.10
CA PRO A 225 -12.64 6.49 -14.43
C PRO A 225 -12.63 7.72 -15.35
N ALA A 226 -11.54 8.50 -15.38
CA ALA A 226 -11.38 9.63 -16.32
C ALA A 226 -11.03 9.19 -17.75
N GLY A 227 -10.58 7.94 -17.93
CA GLY A 227 -10.05 7.41 -19.18
C GLY A 227 -8.65 6.82 -19.00
N PRO A 228 -7.97 6.51 -20.11
CA PRO A 228 -6.59 5.98 -20.07
C PRO A 228 -5.61 7.06 -19.60
N LEU A 229 -4.71 6.68 -18.73
CA LEU A 229 -3.64 7.54 -18.22
C LEU A 229 -2.28 6.97 -18.59
N THR A 230 -1.41 7.82 -19.08
CA THR A 230 0.01 7.50 -19.30
C THR A 230 0.75 7.64 -17.95
N VAL A 231 1.50 6.60 -17.58
CA VAL A 231 2.25 6.52 -16.33
C VAL A 231 3.71 6.18 -16.64
N PRO A 232 4.71 6.92 -16.13
CA PRO A 232 6.11 6.52 -16.25
C PRO A 232 6.31 5.09 -15.70
N ALA A 233 7.18 4.29 -16.33
CA ALA A 233 7.35 2.89 -15.96
C ALA A 233 7.78 2.69 -14.50
N ASP A 234 8.64 3.56 -13.96
CA ASP A 234 9.04 3.59 -12.54
C ASP A 234 8.05 4.36 -11.66
N GLY A 235 7.11 5.10 -12.27
CA GLY A 235 6.10 5.89 -11.58
C GLY A 235 5.19 5.04 -10.71
N PHE A 236 4.68 5.66 -9.64
CA PHE A 236 3.69 5.03 -8.78
C PHE A 236 2.33 4.94 -9.50
N TYR A 237 1.72 3.79 -9.36
CA TYR A 237 0.29 3.54 -9.63
C TYR A 237 -0.20 2.45 -8.69
N GLN A 238 -1.52 2.35 -8.45
CA GLN A 238 -2.09 1.36 -7.54
C GLN A 238 -1.80 -0.06 -8.02
N VAL A 239 -1.21 -0.88 -7.14
CA VAL A 239 -0.75 -2.25 -7.50
C VAL A 239 -1.89 -3.27 -7.60
N ASN A 240 -3.08 -2.92 -7.15
CA ASN A 240 -4.32 -3.66 -7.37
C ASN A 240 -5.24 -2.79 -8.24
N PRO A 241 -5.29 -3.00 -9.56
CA PRO A 241 -6.05 -2.15 -10.47
C PRO A 241 -7.54 -2.06 -10.14
N GLU A 242 -8.16 -3.17 -9.74
CA GLU A 242 -9.59 -3.22 -9.43
C GLU A 242 -9.93 -2.37 -8.19
N VAL A 243 -9.12 -2.52 -7.13
CA VAL A 243 -9.28 -1.72 -5.91
C VAL A 243 -8.91 -0.27 -6.16
N GLY A 244 -7.87 0.00 -6.96
CA GLY A 244 -7.49 1.34 -7.36
C GLY A 244 -8.61 2.04 -8.15
N TYR A 245 -9.23 1.35 -9.10
CA TYR A 245 -10.36 1.87 -9.85
C TYR A 245 -11.58 2.16 -8.95
N ALA A 246 -11.90 1.24 -8.03
CA ALA A 246 -12.98 1.42 -7.06
C ALA A 246 -12.72 2.60 -6.10
N LEU A 247 -11.47 2.79 -5.68
CA LEU A 247 -11.05 3.93 -4.86
C LEU A 247 -11.31 5.27 -5.56
N VAL A 248 -10.93 5.37 -6.84
CA VAL A 248 -11.19 6.60 -7.63
C VAL A 248 -12.70 6.82 -7.80
N ARG A 249 -13.48 5.77 -8.03
CA ARG A 249 -14.95 5.88 -8.10
C ARG A 249 -15.55 6.37 -6.78
N GLN A 250 -15.07 5.87 -5.65
CA GLN A 250 -15.53 6.34 -4.34
C GLN A 250 -15.23 7.83 -4.11
N ILE A 251 -14.05 8.29 -4.52
CA ILE A 251 -13.71 9.72 -4.49
C ILE A 251 -14.66 10.54 -5.37
N LEU A 252 -14.99 10.04 -6.56
CA LEU A 252 -15.96 10.69 -7.45
C LEU A 252 -17.35 10.78 -6.83
N GLU A 253 -17.85 9.71 -6.23
CA GLU A 253 -19.15 9.68 -5.54
C GLU A 253 -19.21 10.73 -4.41
N TRP A 254 -18.15 10.82 -3.59
CA TRP A 254 -18.06 11.84 -2.54
C TRP A 254 -17.93 13.25 -3.12
N TYR A 255 -17.21 13.43 -4.23
CA TYR A 255 -17.08 14.70 -4.90
C TYR A 255 -18.44 15.15 -5.46
N GLU A 256 -19.16 14.29 -6.17
CA GLU A 256 -20.49 14.57 -6.71
C GLU A 256 -21.48 14.90 -5.59
N ALA A 257 -21.46 14.18 -4.48
CA ALA A 257 -22.28 14.47 -3.31
C ALA A 257 -21.95 15.82 -2.64
N ALA A 258 -20.72 16.31 -2.79
CA ALA A 258 -20.32 17.63 -2.28
C ALA A 258 -20.78 18.79 -3.17
N ARG A 259 -21.08 18.56 -4.46
CA ARG A 259 -21.61 19.56 -5.38
C ARG A 259 -23.10 19.88 -5.07
N PRO A 260 -23.61 21.11 -5.28
CA PRO A 260 -22.93 22.26 -5.91
C PRO A 260 -22.18 23.17 -4.93
N ALA A 261 -22.00 22.77 -3.69
CA ALA A 261 -21.34 23.62 -2.67
C ALA A 261 -19.83 23.81 -2.94
N VAL A 262 -19.21 22.96 -3.78
CA VAL A 262 -17.81 23.01 -4.16
C VAL A 262 -17.64 22.99 -5.67
N ASP A 263 -16.77 23.85 -6.19
CA ASP A 263 -16.49 23.98 -7.62
C ASP A 263 -15.04 23.65 -7.99
N ASP A 264 -14.15 23.71 -7.01
CA ASP A 264 -12.70 23.60 -7.20
C ASP A 264 -12.17 22.33 -6.55
N VAL A 265 -11.10 21.76 -7.12
CA VAL A 265 -10.38 20.60 -6.59
C VAL A 265 -8.91 20.95 -6.42
N LEU A 266 -8.40 20.70 -5.23
CA LEU A 266 -6.98 20.71 -4.91
C LEU A 266 -6.52 19.28 -4.65
N ASP A 267 -5.72 18.72 -5.55
CA ASP A 267 -5.19 17.34 -5.47
C ASP A 267 -3.73 17.39 -5.00
N LEU A 268 -3.51 17.06 -3.73
CA LEU A 268 -2.20 17.06 -3.09
C LEU A 268 -1.59 15.66 -3.13
N TYR A 269 -0.31 15.57 -3.51
CA TYR A 269 0.37 14.33 -3.86
C TYR A 269 -0.26 13.68 -5.10
N CYS A 270 -0.62 14.48 -6.10
CA CYS A 270 -1.48 14.07 -7.21
C CYS A 270 -0.87 12.99 -8.13
N GLY A 271 0.43 12.72 -8.05
CA GLY A 271 1.10 11.77 -8.94
C GLY A 271 0.87 12.14 -10.40
N VAL A 272 0.35 11.19 -11.18
CA VAL A 272 -0.01 11.38 -12.59
C VAL A 272 -1.43 11.97 -12.80
N GLY A 273 -2.04 12.47 -11.71
CA GLY A 273 -3.33 13.16 -11.75
C GLY A 273 -4.56 12.28 -11.58
N VAL A 274 -4.43 11.08 -11.02
CA VAL A 274 -5.50 10.06 -11.01
C VAL A 274 -6.80 10.58 -10.42
N PHE A 275 -6.79 11.19 -9.24
CA PHE A 275 -7.99 11.67 -8.55
C PHE A 275 -8.48 13.00 -9.12
N GLY A 276 -7.57 13.97 -9.28
CA GLY A 276 -7.92 15.28 -9.77
C GLY A 276 -8.50 15.26 -11.18
N LEU A 277 -7.92 14.47 -12.11
CA LEU A 277 -8.42 14.33 -13.46
C LEU A 277 -9.78 13.62 -13.50
N ALA A 278 -10.03 12.67 -12.61
CA ALA A 278 -11.35 12.06 -12.50
C ALA A 278 -12.41 13.08 -12.07
N CYS A 279 -12.12 13.94 -11.11
CA CYS A 279 -12.99 15.04 -10.71
C CYS A 279 -13.16 16.07 -11.84
N ALA A 280 -12.09 16.37 -12.60
CA ALA A 280 -12.17 17.27 -13.75
C ALA A 280 -13.09 16.73 -14.86
N ALA A 281 -13.04 15.42 -15.13
CA ALA A 281 -13.95 14.75 -16.06
C ALA A 281 -15.41 14.82 -15.60
N ALA A 282 -15.66 14.87 -14.28
CA ALA A 282 -16.98 15.08 -13.68
C ALA A 282 -17.43 16.56 -13.64
N GLY A 283 -16.62 17.48 -14.20
CA GLY A 283 -17.01 18.89 -14.39
C GLY A 283 -16.54 19.84 -13.29
N THR A 284 -15.36 19.60 -12.69
CA THR A 284 -14.67 20.57 -11.83
C THR A 284 -14.38 21.86 -12.60
N ARG A 285 -14.61 23.01 -11.98
CA ARG A 285 -14.31 24.31 -12.59
C ARG A 285 -12.79 24.57 -12.64
N ASN A 286 -12.10 24.37 -11.52
CA ASN A 286 -10.67 24.53 -11.42
C ASN A 286 -10.05 23.32 -10.75
N LEU A 287 -9.03 22.75 -11.40
CA LEU A 287 -8.18 21.68 -10.85
C LEU A 287 -6.78 22.24 -10.64
N LEU A 288 -6.29 22.10 -9.40
CA LEU A 288 -4.87 22.33 -9.06
C LEU A 288 -4.27 21.05 -8.48
N GLY A 289 -3.33 20.45 -9.19
CA GLY A 289 -2.53 19.31 -8.72
C GLY A 289 -1.18 19.78 -8.16
N VAL A 290 -0.73 19.17 -7.07
CA VAL A 290 0.57 19.41 -6.46
C VAL A 290 1.31 18.10 -6.29
N GLU A 291 2.49 17.99 -6.87
CA GLU A 291 3.34 16.80 -6.84
C GLU A 291 4.82 17.22 -6.92
N SER A 292 5.68 16.51 -6.23
CA SER A 292 7.13 16.81 -6.20
C SER A 292 7.91 16.14 -7.34
N GLY A 293 7.39 15.04 -7.88
CA GLY A 293 8.02 14.23 -8.93
C GLY A 293 7.87 14.87 -10.32
N LYS A 294 8.95 15.35 -10.92
CA LYS A 294 8.92 16.01 -12.25
C LYS A 294 8.29 15.12 -13.33
N ALA A 295 8.62 13.82 -13.37
CA ALA A 295 8.08 12.90 -14.36
C ALA A 295 6.57 12.69 -14.15
N ALA A 296 6.12 12.61 -12.90
CA ALA A 296 4.70 12.47 -12.55
C ALA A 296 3.90 13.73 -12.95
N VAL A 297 4.43 14.93 -12.66
CA VAL A 297 3.79 16.19 -13.06
C VAL A 297 3.70 16.31 -14.58
N ALA A 298 4.77 15.98 -15.31
CA ALA A 298 4.75 15.99 -16.78
C ALA A 298 3.71 15.00 -17.32
N ALA A 299 3.60 13.82 -16.72
CA ALA A 299 2.57 12.85 -17.08
C ALA A 299 1.15 13.36 -16.75
N ALA A 300 0.95 14.02 -15.59
CA ALA A 300 -0.36 14.60 -15.24
C ALA A 300 -0.80 15.67 -16.24
N GLN A 301 0.12 16.54 -16.67
CA GLN A 301 -0.13 17.55 -17.71
C GLN A 301 -0.45 16.91 -19.06
N ALA A 302 0.30 15.89 -19.47
CA ALA A 302 0.05 15.15 -20.71
C ALA A 302 -1.31 14.42 -20.67
N ASN A 303 -1.65 13.80 -19.53
CA ASN A 303 -2.93 13.13 -19.30
C ASN A 303 -4.11 14.11 -19.38
N ALA A 304 -3.99 15.28 -18.74
CA ALA A 304 -5.01 16.32 -18.83
C ALA A 304 -5.24 16.74 -20.30
N ALA A 305 -4.16 16.99 -21.05
CA ALA A 305 -4.25 17.35 -22.47
C ALA A 305 -4.86 16.22 -23.31
N ALA A 306 -4.46 14.98 -23.13
CA ALA A 306 -4.96 13.81 -23.86
C ALA A 306 -6.46 13.56 -23.60
N LEU A 307 -6.93 13.86 -22.40
CA LEU A 307 -8.34 13.73 -22.00
C LEU A 307 -9.18 15.00 -22.32
N ASN A 308 -8.56 16.05 -22.91
CA ASN A 308 -9.19 17.35 -23.14
C ASN A 308 -9.74 18.00 -21.84
N LEU A 309 -9.03 17.80 -20.73
CA LEU A 309 -9.38 18.34 -19.42
C LEU A 309 -8.48 19.54 -19.08
N THR A 310 -9.05 20.48 -18.31
CA THR A 310 -8.32 21.65 -17.84
C THR A 310 -7.84 21.40 -16.42
N GLY A 311 -6.54 21.68 -16.16
CA GLY A 311 -5.94 21.58 -14.83
C GLY A 311 -4.56 22.22 -14.80
N ALA A 312 -4.19 22.78 -13.67
CA ALA A 312 -2.85 23.28 -13.40
C ALA A 312 -2.11 22.26 -12.52
N PHE A 313 -0.86 21.95 -12.84
CA PHE A 313 -0.05 21.00 -12.06
C PHE A 313 1.28 21.64 -11.67
N HIS A 314 1.56 21.71 -10.38
CA HIS A 314 2.74 22.36 -9.83
C HIS A 314 3.75 21.33 -9.33
N CYS A 315 4.96 21.40 -9.86
CA CYS A 315 6.09 20.56 -9.47
C CYS A 315 6.79 21.14 -8.24
N VAL A 316 6.18 20.98 -7.07
CA VAL A 316 6.71 21.41 -5.77
C VAL A 316 6.30 20.42 -4.69
N SER A 317 7.01 20.42 -3.55
CA SER A 317 6.54 19.62 -2.41
C SER A 317 5.23 20.17 -1.85
N VAL A 318 4.39 19.29 -1.29
CA VAL A 318 3.13 19.72 -0.64
C VAL A 318 3.40 20.66 0.53
N ALA A 319 4.50 20.48 1.26
CA ALA A 319 4.92 21.42 2.31
C ALA A 319 5.25 22.82 1.76
N GLU A 320 5.84 22.91 0.58
CA GLU A 320 6.08 24.19 -0.07
C GLU A 320 4.79 24.83 -0.58
N ALA A 321 3.90 24.04 -1.21
CA ALA A 321 2.56 24.50 -1.59
C ALA A 321 1.77 25.02 -0.39
N ALA A 322 1.83 24.33 0.74
CA ALA A 322 1.20 24.73 1.98
C ALA A 322 1.71 26.09 2.51
N ARG A 323 3.02 26.35 2.42
CA ARG A 323 3.61 27.65 2.74
C ARG A 323 3.11 28.78 1.82
N ARG A 324 2.86 28.46 0.57
CA ARG A 324 2.33 29.38 -0.46
C ARG A 324 0.78 29.42 -0.49
N ARG A 325 0.14 28.96 0.58
CA ARG A 325 -1.34 28.88 0.68
C ARG A 325 -1.99 28.17 -0.51
N PHE A 326 -1.39 27.03 -0.89
CA PHE A 326 -1.89 26.16 -1.97
C PHE A 326 -2.15 26.88 -3.29
N GLY A 327 -1.23 27.79 -3.68
CA GLY A 327 -1.32 28.47 -4.98
C GLY A 327 -2.42 29.53 -5.09
N GLY A 328 -3.06 29.89 -3.97
CA GLY A 328 -4.12 30.91 -3.95
C GLY A 328 -5.53 30.37 -4.24
N ILE A 329 -5.71 29.04 -4.36
CA ILE A 329 -7.05 28.44 -4.48
C ILE A 329 -7.86 28.75 -3.19
N ASP A 330 -9.14 29.10 -3.38
CA ASP A 330 -10.06 29.29 -2.25
C ASP A 330 -10.52 27.94 -1.70
N CYS A 331 -9.76 27.41 -0.74
CA CYS A 331 -10.06 26.12 -0.15
C CYS A 331 -11.44 26.03 0.49
N SER A 332 -12.05 27.17 0.88
CA SER A 332 -13.40 27.17 1.49
C SER A 332 -14.50 26.75 0.50
N LYS A 333 -14.20 26.76 -0.80
CA LYS A 333 -15.05 26.31 -1.89
C LYS A 333 -14.49 25.11 -2.64
N ALA A 334 -13.44 24.49 -2.11
CA ALA A 334 -12.76 23.40 -2.75
C ALA A 334 -12.92 22.07 -1.98
N VAL A 335 -12.92 21.00 -2.74
CA VAL A 335 -12.54 19.68 -2.22
C VAL A 335 -11.02 19.61 -2.25
N VAL A 336 -10.42 19.24 -1.12
CA VAL A 336 -9.00 18.90 -1.06
C VAL A 336 -8.88 17.38 -0.96
N ILE A 337 -8.19 16.80 -1.93
CA ILE A 337 -7.85 15.37 -1.96
C ILE A 337 -6.41 15.24 -1.53
N VAL A 338 -6.11 14.26 -0.67
CA VAL A 338 -4.76 14.01 -0.20
C VAL A 338 -4.47 12.51 -0.21
N ASP A 339 -3.41 12.10 -0.90
CA ASP A 339 -2.90 10.72 -0.93
C ASP A 339 -1.41 10.71 -0.57
N PRO A 340 -1.05 11.01 0.68
CA PRO A 340 0.34 11.14 1.09
C PRO A 340 1.07 9.79 1.08
N PRO A 341 2.42 9.78 1.07
CA PRO A 341 3.22 8.58 1.24
C PRO A 341 2.94 7.91 2.60
N ARG A 342 3.51 6.72 2.81
CA ARG A 342 3.34 5.92 4.04
C ARG A 342 3.62 6.68 5.34
N ASP A 343 4.49 7.67 5.28
CA ASP A 343 4.84 8.51 6.45
C ASP A 343 3.75 9.53 6.80
N GLY A 344 2.69 9.64 6.00
CA GLY A 344 1.61 10.59 6.19
C GLY A 344 2.02 12.03 5.88
N PHE A 345 1.34 13.00 6.47
CA PHE A 345 1.67 14.42 6.30
C PHE A 345 2.96 14.82 7.00
N GLU A 346 3.64 15.79 6.41
CA GLU A 346 4.54 16.64 7.19
C GLU A 346 3.71 17.51 8.16
N PRO A 347 4.14 17.72 9.42
CA PRO A 347 3.35 18.45 10.43
C PRO A 347 2.81 19.79 9.95
N LYS A 348 3.60 20.54 9.17
CA LYS A 348 3.21 21.85 8.61
C LYS A 348 2.08 21.76 7.59
N VAL A 349 1.88 20.62 6.95
CA VAL A 349 0.79 20.41 5.98
C VAL A 349 -0.55 20.29 6.72
N ALA A 350 -0.61 19.48 7.76
CA ALA A 350 -1.82 19.35 8.57
C ALA A 350 -2.26 20.70 9.17
N GLU A 351 -1.32 21.49 9.73
CA GLU A 351 -1.58 22.82 10.22
C GLU A 351 -2.07 23.79 9.13
N ALA A 352 -1.50 23.70 7.92
CA ALA A 352 -1.92 24.54 6.80
C ALA A 352 -3.36 24.19 6.36
N LEU A 353 -3.72 22.91 6.33
CA LEU A 353 -5.09 22.45 6.04
C LEU A 353 -6.07 22.93 7.11
N VAL A 354 -5.68 22.89 8.39
CA VAL A 354 -6.50 23.47 9.48
C VAL A 354 -6.76 24.96 9.26
N ARG A 355 -5.75 25.72 8.84
CA ARG A 355 -5.92 27.16 8.55
C ARG A 355 -6.71 27.43 7.28
N ALA A 356 -6.53 26.59 6.24
CA ALA A 356 -7.17 26.76 4.94
C ALA A 356 -8.67 26.42 4.98
N ARG A 357 -9.11 25.57 5.90
CA ARG A 357 -10.50 25.16 6.11
C ARG A 357 -11.22 24.76 4.82
N PRO A 358 -10.72 23.75 4.08
CA PRO A 358 -11.41 23.26 2.90
C PRO A 358 -12.85 22.87 3.21
N ALA A 359 -13.73 23.07 2.22
CA ALA A 359 -15.13 22.67 2.33
C ALA A 359 -15.28 21.18 2.59
N ARG A 360 -14.41 20.37 1.95
CA ARG A 360 -14.28 18.92 2.19
C ARG A 360 -12.81 18.52 2.08
N LEU A 361 -12.40 17.55 2.90
CA LEU A 361 -11.09 16.94 2.86
C LEU A 361 -11.24 15.43 2.68
N PHE A 362 -10.78 14.88 1.55
CA PHE A 362 -10.74 13.46 1.28
C PHE A 362 -9.31 12.97 1.54
N TYR A 363 -9.14 12.20 2.60
CA TYR A 363 -7.84 11.65 2.99
C TYR A 363 -7.76 10.17 2.60
N ILE A 364 -6.88 9.86 1.65
CA ILE A 364 -6.51 8.50 1.27
C ILE A 364 -5.26 8.12 2.07
N SER A 365 -5.21 6.93 2.65
CA SER A 365 -4.03 6.49 3.41
C SER A 365 -3.81 4.99 3.24
N CYS A 366 -2.57 4.61 3.05
CA CYS A 366 -2.13 3.21 3.03
C CYS A 366 -1.60 2.73 4.41
N ASP A 367 -1.53 3.61 5.42
CA ASP A 367 -1.08 3.25 6.78
C ASP A 367 -2.01 3.85 7.86
N PRO A 368 -2.79 3.00 8.56
CA PRO A 368 -3.71 3.45 9.59
C PRO A 368 -3.04 4.18 10.77
N ALA A 369 -1.79 3.87 11.08
CA ALA A 369 -1.11 4.48 12.21
C ALA A 369 -0.74 5.94 11.92
N THR A 370 -0.22 6.21 10.72
CA THR A 370 0.07 7.58 10.28
C THR A 370 -1.21 8.36 10.02
N LEU A 371 -2.25 7.72 9.47
CA LEU A 371 -3.59 8.34 9.36
C LEU A 371 -4.09 8.81 10.72
N CYS A 372 -4.10 7.95 11.74
CA CYS A 372 -4.54 8.32 13.09
C CYS A 372 -3.70 9.44 13.71
N ARG A 373 -2.39 9.48 13.43
CA ARG A 373 -1.52 10.58 13.87
C ARG A 373 -1.95 11.91 13.26
N ASP A 374 -2.17 11.92 11.96
CA ASP A 374 -2.51 13.14 11.20
C ASP A 374 -3.92 13.63 11.54
N LEU A 375 -4.87 12.70 11.68
CA LEU A 375 -6.24 13.01 12.09
C LEU A 375 -6.31 13.69 13.48
N LYS A 376 -5.41 13.38 14.41
CA LYS A 376 -5.36 14.10 15.71
C LYS A 376 -5.21 15.60 15.52
N THR A 377 -4.33 16.03 14.63
CA THR A 377 -4.11 17.46 14.33
C THR A 377 -5.33 18.07 13.63
N LEU A 378 -5.92 17.36 12.68
CA LEU A 378 -7.10 17.84 11.96
C LEU A 378 -8.31 17.95 12.89
N LEU A 379 -8.58 16.93 13.72
CA LEU A 379 -9.68 16.95 14.70
C LEU A 379 -9.52 18.07 15.74
N ALA A 380 -8.28 18.28 16.25
CA ALA A 380 -7.98 19.40 17.12
C ALA A 380 -8.21 20.76 16.44
N GLY A 381 -8.07 20.81 15.10
CA GLY A 381 -8.38 21.97 14.26
C GLY A 381 -9.86 22.14 13.91
N GLY A 382 -10.76 21.30 14.46
CA GLY A 382 -12.22 21.43 14.27
C GLY A 382 -12.79 20.59 13.12
N TYR A 383 -11.99 19.73 12.49
CA TYR A 383 -12.52 18.75 11.53
C TYR A 383 -13.36 17.67 12.24
N ARG A 384 -14.20 17.02 11.47
CA ARG A 384 -14.99 15.85 11.88
C ARG A 384 -14.82 14.75 10.82
N ILE A 385 -14.84 13.50 11.25
CA ILE A 385 -14.88 12.32 10.39
C ILE A 385 -16.35 11.93 10.21
#